data_6b34af318a46e14cd585acaeedcfeba9
#
_entry.id   6b34af318a46e14cd585acaeedcfeba9
#
_cell.length_a   1.000
_cell.length_b   1.000
_cell.length_c   1.000
_cell.angle_alpha   90.00
_cell.angle_beta   90.00
_cell.angle_gamma   90.00
#
_symmetry.space_group_name_H-M   'P 1'
#
loop_
_entity.id
_entity.type
_entity.pdbx_description
1 polymer ?
#
loop_
_entity_poly.entity_id
_entity_poly.type
_entity_poly.pdbx_seq_one_letter_code
_entity_poly.pdbx_strand_id
1 'polypeptide(L)'
;MVRTVAEIEAESRIRRGLAFTPQDRRVAVVADFAEEGWPSMDLAAELTSLAVGLHGGEGFIPAILRPTLPDLGRRIPTLREPIARNVDRYVGRYVHYPRWLRKRARDFALFHVIDHSYAHLVHAVPAGRAVVTCHDLDAFRSIHGDDPEERPYWFRATMTWVMNGLRRAAHVLCDSTAVRDELLRREIVDEARLTVVPLPVHPDFSPKPKESADAEVRRLLGVRDADAPDLLHVGANMPRKNIPLLLRLFAELRTREPAARVVRVGGALDDAQRALASELGITESIVELPFLERPVLAALYRHAAAVALPSEREGFGWPVLEAMACGTPVVAADLPSLREIAGDAAVYVPTDDARAWAATIADVIAGRGAALREAALERAARHSIEAYATAVTGVYRRVLGMPES
;
A
#
# COMPACT_ATOMS: atom_id res chain seq x y z
N MET A 1 22.02 2.00 12.00
CA MET A 1 22.93 2.00 13.17
C MET A 1 22.16 1.44 14.35
N VAL A 2 22.54 0.28 14.87
CA VAL A 2 21.89 -0.37 16.02
C VAL A 2 22.26 0.43 17.26
N ARG A 3 21.30 0.90 18.01
CA ARG A 3 21.58 1.63 19.25
C ARG A 3 22.26 0.80 20.31
N THR A 4 22.96 1.47 21.21
CA THR A 4 23.73 0.88 22.29
C THR A 4 22.84 0.54 23.52
N VAL A 5 23.29 -0.42 24.30
CA VAL A 5 22.63 -0.90 25.54
C VAL A 5 22.37 0.20 26.56
N ALA A 6 23.24 1.23 26.60
CA ALA A 6 23.12 2.34 27.54
C ALA A 6 22.00 3.35 27.21
N GLU A 7 21.72 3.54 25.93
CA GLU A 7 20.53 4.27 25.46
C GLU A 7 19.27 3.55 25.93
N ILE A 8 19.35 2.27 26.01
CA ILE A 8 18.34 1.30 26.31
C ILE A 8 17.98 1.26 27.81
N GLU A 9 18.87 1.59 28.69
CA GLU A 9 18.65 1.42 30.13
C GLU A 9 18.12 2.66 30.87
N ALA A 10 18.34 3.85 30.30
CA ALA A 10 17.99 5.10 30.98
C ALA A 10 16.48 5.27 31.26
N GLU A 11 15.63 4.53 30.61
CA GLU A 11 14.24 4.86 30.41
C GLU A 11 13.23 3.90 31.05
N SER A 12 13.62 2.72 31.47
CA SER A 12 12.76 1.78 32.20
C SER A 12 12.32 2.32 33.58
N ARG A 13 12.74 3.51 33.84
CA ARG A 13 12.59 4.17 35.12
C ARG A 13 11.32 4.98 35.28
N ILE A 14 10.66 5.34 34.17
CA ILE A 14 9.43 6.12 34.19
C ILE A 14 8.19 5.28 34.57
N ARG A 15 8.23 3.97 34.43
CA ARG A 15 7.16 3.08 34.96
C ARG A 15 6.95 3.13 36.47
N ARG A 16 7.81 3.87 37.18
CA ARG A 16 7.71 4.07 38.64
C ARG A 16 7.80 5.55 39.00
N GLY A 17 7.37 6.45 38.12
CA GLY A 17 7.77 7.83 38.19
C GLY A 17 9.21 8.02 37.70
N LEU A 18 9.68 7.15 36.81
CA LEU A 18 11.03 6.96 36.34
C LEU A 18 10.98 6.91 34.83
N ALA A 19 11.89 7.56 34.13
CA ALA A 19 11.92 7.69 32.68
C ALA A 19 11.96 6.34 31.91
N PHE A 20 11.47 6.24 30.70
CA PHE A 20 11.55 5.05 29.82
C PHE A 20 12.97 4.84 29.30
N THR A 21 13.43 3.58 29.19
CA THR A 21 14.76 3.28 28.63
C THR A 21 14.70 3.37 27.10
N PRO A 22 15.83 3.59 26.37
CA PRO A 22 15.90 3.43 24.94
C PRO A 22 15.37 2.06 24.47
N GLN A 23 15.40 1.03 25.29
CA GLN A 23 14.79 -0.27 25.00
C GLN A 23 13.26 -0.18 25.05
N ASP A 24 12.71 0.57 25.98
CA ASP A 24 11.27 0.80 26.08
C ASP A 24 10.73 1.65 24.93
N ARG A 25 11.60 2.22 24.08
CA ARG A 25 11.27 3.00 22.89
C ARG A 25 11.67 2.37 21.57
N ARG A 26 12.39 1.24 21.58
CA ARG A 26 12.72 0.54 20.33
C ARG A 26 11.49 -0.15 19.75
N VAL A 27 11.17 0.24 18.52
CA VAL A 27 10.04 -0.31 17.77
C VAL A 27 10.56 -1.16 16.61
N ALA A 28 10.17 -2.42 16.57
CA ALA A 28 10.40 -3.29 15.42
C ALA A 28 9.32 -2.98 14.37
N VAL A 29 9.70 -2.39 13.26
CA VAL A 29 8.87 -2.27 12.05
C VAL A 29 9.05 -3.57 11.27
N VAL A 30 8.11 -4.50 11.44
CA VAL A 30 8.19 -5.86 10.90
C VAL A 30 7.64 -5.86 9.47
N ALA A 31 8.55 -5.94 8.50
CA ALA A 31 8.23 -5.82 7.07
C ALA A 31 8.20 -7.20 6.39
N ASP A 32 7.56 -7.28 5.24
CA ASP A 32 7.50 -8.46 4.38
C ASP A 32 8.87 -8.87 3.87
N PHE A 33 9.00 -10.09 3.35
CA PHE A 33 10.20 -10.47 2.61
C PHE A 33 10.35 -9.59 1.36
N ALA A 34 11.53 -8.99 1.16
CA ALA A 34 11.80 -8.17 -0.04
C ALA A 34 11.64 -8.97 -1.33
N GLU A 35 11.97 -10.26 -1.29
CA GLU A 35 11.88 -11.19 -2.41
C GLU A 35 10.45 -11.51 -2.84
N GLU A 36 9.44 -11.15 -2.05
CA GLU A 36 8.03 -11.27 -2.45
C GLU A 36 7.61 -10.17 -3.43
N GLY A 37 8.33 -9.03 -3.46
CA GLY A 37 8.16 -7.98 -4.45
C GLY A 37 6.84 -7.22 -4.30
N TRP A 38 6.49 -6.79 -3.09
CA TRP A 38 5.33 -5.94 -2.80
C TRP A 38 5.75 -4.48 -2.56
N PRO A 39 5.90 -3.65 -3.61
CA PRO A 39 6.40 -2.27 -3.46
C PRO A 39 5.57 -1.40 -2.50
N SER A 40 4.26 -1.63 -2.42
CA SER A 40 3.38 -0.91 -1.50
C SER A 40 3.68 -1.24 -0.03
N MET A 41 3.98 -2.50 0.28
CA MET A 41 4.32 -2.91 1.64
C MET A 41 5.73 -2.45 2.04
N ASP A 42 6.66 -2.46 1.08
CA ASP A 42 7.99 -1.86 1.27
C ASP A 42 7.89 -0.37 1.59
N LEU A 43 7.06 0.35 0.83
CA LEU A 43 6.78 1.76 1.05
C LEU A 43 6.11 2.01 2.41
N ALA A 44 5.15 1.18 2.82
CA ALA A 44 4.51 1.29 4.13
C ALA A 44 5.51 1.14 5.27
N ALA A 45 6.41 0.16 5.19
CA ALA A 45 7.45 -0.06 6.19
C ALA A 45 8.45 1.10 6.24
N GLU A 46 8.87 1.60 5.08
CA GLU A 46 9.76 2.76 4.97
C GLU A 46 9.13 4.03 5.56
N LEU A 47 7.90 4.36 5.15
CA LEU A 47 7.18 5.53 5.63
C LEU A 47 6.90 5.45 7.13
N THR A 48 6.54 4.28 7.65
CA THR A 48 6.35 4.09 9.10
C THR A 48 7.66 4.31 9.85
N SER A 49 8.77 3.75 9.36
CA SER A 49 10.09 3.93 9.97
C SER A 49 10.53 5.39 9.91
N LEU A 50 10.35 6.05 8.76
CA LEU A 50 10.69 7.46 8.57
C LEU A 50 9.86 8.36 9.49
N ALA A 51 8.55 8.18 9.51
CA ALA A 51 7.62 8.97 10.30
C ALA A 51 7.92 8.86 11.81
N VAL A 52 8.04 7.63 12.30
CA VAL A 52 8.34 7.36 13.71
C VAL A 52 9.72 7.88 14.10
N GLY A 53 10.72 7.78 13.21
CA GLY A 53 12.09 8.22 13.48
C GLY A 53 12.27 9.74 13.48
N LEU A 54 11.58 10.47 12.60
CA LEU A 54 11.73 11.91 12.44
C LEU A 54 10.73 12.71 13.27
N HIS A 55 9.50 12.23 13.41
CA HIS A 55 8.38 12.98 13.99
C HIS A 55 7.71 12.25 15.16
N GLY A 56 8.25 11.11 15.58
CA GLY A 56 7.66 10.28 16.64
C GLY A 56 7.69 10.89 18.04
N GLY A 57 8.04 12.18 18.18
CA GLY A 57 8.11 12.89 19.46
C GLY A 57 9.23 12.33 20.33
N GLU A 58 9.00 12.18 21.64
CA GLU A 58 10.00 11.82 22.66
C GLU A 58 10.83 10.52 22.42
N GLY A 59 11.20 10.24 21.17
CA GLY A 59 12.31 9.34 20.87
C GLY A 59 11.98 7.87 20.69
N PHE A 60 10.85 7.50 20.06
CA PHE A 60 10.71 6.16 19.51
C PHE A 60 11.80 5.89 18.47
N ILE A 61 12.34 4.66 18.50
CA ILE A 61 13.48 4.27 17.67
C ILE A 61 13.04 3.11 16.79
N PRO A 62 12.60 3.40 15.57
CA PRO A 62 12.18 2.38 14.64
C PRO A 62 13.40 1.63 14.10
N ALA A 63 13.24 0.33 13.91
CA ALA A 63 14.16 -0.50 13.14
C ALA A 63 13.34 -1.42 12.24
N ILE A 64 13.57 -1.37 10.94
CA ILE A 64 12.94 -2.29 10.00
C ILE A 64 13.53 -3.67 10.22
N LEU A 65 12.68 -4.63 10.54
CA LEU A 65 13.03 -6.03 10.70
C LEU A 65 12.52 -6.83 9.51
N ARG A 66 13.46 -7.42 8.79
CA ARG A 66 13.20 -8.23 7.61
C ARG A 66 14.30 -9.30 7.49
N PRO A 67 13.98 -10.60 7.63
CA PRO A 67 14.94 -11.65 7.28
C PRO A 67 14.99 -11.82 5.75
N THR A 68 16.03 -12.48 5.28
CA THR A 68 16.08 -12.97 3.89
C THR A 68 15.25 -14.24 3.74
N LEU A 69 14.64 -14.42 2.57
CA LEU A 69 13.90 -15.63 2.27
C LEU A 69 14.85 -16.84 2.23
N PRO A 70 14.54 -17.96 2.92
CA PRO A 70 15.38 -19.15 2.86
C PRO A 70 15.34 -19.78 1.47
N ASP A 71 16.49 -20.24 1.00
CA ASP A 71 16.67 -20.94 -0.28
C ASP A 71 16.67 -22.46 -0.07
N LEU A 72 15.57 -23.01 0.40
CA LEU A 72 15.42 -24.44 0.72
C LEU A 72 14.92 -25.25 -0.47
N GLY A 73 13.93 -24.74 -1.19
CA GLY A 73 13.31 -25.42 -2.33
C GLY A 73 14.30 -25.60 -3.49
N ARG A 74 15.14 -24.61 -3.75
CA ARG A 74 16.18 -24.68 -4.77
C ARG A 74 17.29 -25.69 -4.47
N ARG A 75 17.45 -26.10 -3.20
CA ARG A 75 18.40 -27.15 -2.80
C ARG A 75 17.90 -28.56 -3.09
N ILE A 76 16.63 -28.71 -3.51
CA ILE A 76 16.02 -29.98 -3.87
C ILE A 76 16.05 -30.11 -5.40
N PRO A 77 16.98 -30.89 -5.99
CA PRO A 77 17.22 -30.91 -7.45
C PRO A 77 16.01 -31.36 -8.29
N THR A 78 15.07 -32.05 -7.66
CA THR A 78 13.88 -32.60 -8.33
C THR A 78 12.68 -31.63 -8.36
N LEU A 79 12.73 -30.51 -7.64
CA LEU A 79 11.66 -29.52 -7.63
C LEU A 79 11.79 -28.55 -8.80
N ARG A 80 10.68 -28.39 -9.53
CA ARG A 80 10.56 -27.34 -10.56
C ARG A 80 10.59 -25.95 -9.90
N GLU A 81 11.22 -24.98 -10.57
CA GLU A 81 11.41 -23.60 -10.06
C GLU A 81 10.13 -22.96 -9.44
N PRO A 82 8.93 -23.02 -10.06
CA PRO A 82 7.73 -22.43 -9.43
C PRO A 82 7.35 -23.11 -8.12
N ILE A 83 7.54 -24.44 -8.01
CA ILE A 83 7.23 -25.19 -6.79
C ILE A 83 8.26 -24.89 -5.73
N ALA A 84 9.55 -24.86 -6.09
CA ALA A 84 10.66 -24.54 -5.20
C ALA A 84 10.44 -23.15 -4.54
N ARG A 85 10.10 -22.15 -5.35
CA ARG A 85 9.78 -20.79 -4.85
C ARG A 85 8.59 -20.77 -3.90
N ASN A 86 7.52 -21.51 -4.20
CA ASN A 86 6.37 -21.59 -3.31
C ASN A 86 6.70 -22.26 -1.98
N VAL A 87 7.55 -23.30 -1.98
CA VAL A 87 8.07 -23.94 -0.77
C VAL A 87 8.88 -22.96 0.06
N ASP A 88 9.81 -22.23 -0.58
CA ASP A 88 10.64 -21.24 0.09
C ASP A 88 9.79 -20.12 0.73
N ARG A 89 8.80 -19.62 0.00
CA ARG A 89 7.86 -18.62 0.51
C ARG A 89 7.05 -19.16 1.70
N TYR A 90 6.48 -20.35 1.58
CA TYR A 90 5.67 -20.94 2.65
C TYR A 90 6.50 -21.21 3.90
N VAL A 91 7.64 -21.90 3.77
CA VAL A 91 8.53 -22.19 4.89
C VAL A 91 9.16 -20.91 5.44
N GLY A 92 9.57 -20.01 4.56
CA GLY A 92 10.08 -18.69 4.95
C GLY A 92 9.10 -17.95 5.84
N ARG A 93 7.88 -17.78 5.35
CA ARG A 93 6.83 -16.98 5.96
C ARG A 93 6.31 -17.58 7.27
N TYR A 94 6.02 -18.88 7.29
CA TYR A 94 5.30 -19.51 8.40
C TYR A 94 6.20 -20.25 9.40
N VAL A 95 7.46 -20.51 9.04
CA VAL A 95 8.39 -21.26 9.90
C VAL A 95 9.66 -20.48 10.23
N HIS A 96 10.34 -19.94 9.20
CA HIS A 96 11.62 -19.24 9.38
C HIS A 96 11.43 -17.89 10.07
N TYR A 97 10.54 -17.04 9.54
CA TYR A 97 10.33 -15.68 10.06
C TYR A 97 9.88 -15.67 11.53
N PRO A 98 8.87 -16.46 11.97
CA PRO A 98 8.48 -16.50 13.37
C PRO A 98 9.62 -16.91 14.31
N ARG A 99 10.47 -17.90 13.91
CA ARG A 99 11.62 -18.30 14.70
C ARG A 99 12.70 -17.23 14.75
N TRP A 100 12.99 -16.60 13.63
CA TRP A 100 13.95 -15.52 13.50
C TRP A 100 13.54 -14.30 14.35
N LEU A 101 12.26 -13.92 14.30
CA LEU A 101 11.70 -12.81 15.06
C LEU A 101 11.71 -13.08 16.57
N ARG A 102 11.35 -14.30 16.99
CA ARG A 102 11.35 -14.69 18.41
C ARG A 102 12.73 -14.54 19.06
N LYS A 103 13.79 -14.82 18.34
CA LYS A 103 15.17 -14.66 18.86
C LYS A 103 15.51 -13.19 19.15
N ARG A 104 14.82 -12.24 18.52
CA ARG A 104 15.03 -10.79 18.64
C ARG A 104 13.97 -10.11 19.52
N ALA A 105 13.03 -10.88 20.03
CA ALA A 105 11.89 -10.32 20.75
C ALA A 105 12.24 -9.55 22.03
N ARG A 106 13.44 -9.79 22.59
CA ARG A 106 13.95 -9.08 23.77
C ARG A 106 14.55 -7.72 23.46
N ASP A 107 14.86 -7.45 22.19
CA ASP A 107 15.56 -6.23 21.76
C ASP A 107 14.61 -5.06 21.52
N PHE A 108 13.28 -5.29 21.56
CA PHE A 108 12.27 -4.31 21.20
C PHE A 108 11.16 -4.25 22.24
N ALA A 109 10.66 -3.06 22.48
CA ALA A 109 9.52 -2.81 23.34
C ALA A 109 8.19 -3.10 22.64
N LEU A 110 8.13 -2.83 21.33
CA LEU A 110 6.93 -2.94 20.52
C LEU A 110 7.27 -3.50 19.14
N PHE A 111 6.30 -4.21 18.55
CA PHE A 111 6.38 -4.81 17.22
C PHE A 111 5.22 -4.28 16.39
N HIS A 112 5.52 -3.55 15.33
CA HIS A 112 4.52 -3.13 14.36
C HIS A 112 4.63 -3.97 13.11
N VAL A 113 3.72 -4.92 12.93
CA VAL A 113 3.60 -5.75 11.72
C VAL A 113 2.88 -4.92 10.66
N ILE A 114 3.59 -4.60 9.59
CA ILE A 114 3.13 -3.64 8.58
C ILE A 114 2.04 -4.23 7.69
N ASP A 115 2.11 -5.50 7.36
CA ASP A 115 1.12 -6.18 6.53
C ASP A 115 0.29 -7.18 7.36
N HIS A 116 -1.02 -7.03 7.35
CA HIS A 116 -1.96 -7.95 7.99
C HIS A 116 -1.83 -9.40 7.51
N SER A 117 -1.34 -9.62 6.30
CA SER A 117 -1.07 -10.96 5.78
C SER A 117 0.09 -11.65 6.49
N TYR A 118 0.88 -10.90 7.27
CA TYR A 118 1.92 -11.37 8.20
C TYR A 118 1.48 -11.35 9.67
N ALA A 119 0.20 -11.13 9.98
CA ALA A 119 -0.28 -11.01 11.36
C ALA A 119 0.00 -12.26 12.22
N HIS A 120 0.24 -13.45 11.63
CA HIS A 120 0.69 -14.63 12.34
C HIS A 120 1.99 -14.42 13.15
N LEU A 121 2.81 -13.42 12.78
CA LEU A 121 4.03 -13.06 13.52
C LEU A 121 3.73 -12.52 14.93
N VAL A 122 2.50 -12.06 15.19
CA VAL A 122 2.04 -11.70 16.55
C VAL A 122 2.19 -12.87 17.52
N HIS A 123 2.08 -14.12 17.04
CA HIS A 123 2.30 -15.32 17.86
C HIS A 123 3.78 -15.56 18.23
N ALA A 124 4.71 -14.84 17.60
CA ALA A 124 6.15 -14.98 17.82
C ALA A 124 6.75 -13.92 18.74
N VAL A 125 5.97 -12.93 19.17
CA VAL A 125 6.41 -11.82 20.01
C VAL A 125 5.69 -11.81 21.37
N PRO A 126 6.16 -11.06 22.37
CA PRO A 126 5.50 -11.00 23.67
C PRO A 126 4.06 -10.50 23.55
N ALA A 127 3.15 -11.13 24.31
CA ALA A 127 1.75 -10.74 24.32
C ALA A 127 1.57 -9.27 24.76
N GLY A 128 0.62 -8.57 24.14
CA GLY A 128 0.34 -7.17 24.44
C GLY A 128 1.34 -6.17 23.85
N ARG A 129 2.30 -6.61 23.00
CA ARG A 129 3.33 -5.73 22.42
C ARG A 129 3.33 -5.69 20.89
N ALA A 130 2.28 -6.20 20.27
CA ALA A 130 2.16 -6.19 18.81
C ALA A 130 1.07 -5.24 18.33
N VAL A 131 1.40 -4.36 17.41
CA VAL A 131 0.48 -3.58 16.59
C VAL A 131 0.51 -4.17 15.18
N VAL A 132 -0.62 -4.21 14.50
CA VAL A 132 -0.72 -4.69 13.10
C VAL A 132 -1.44 -3.65 12.27
N THR A 133 -0.91 -3.30 11.10
CA THR A 133 -1.66 -2.53 10.10
C THR A 133 -2.45 -3.48 9.22
N CYS A 134 -3.75 -3.22 9.07
CA CYS A 134 -4.66 -3.92 8.20
C CYS A 134 -5.03 -3.02 7.02
N HIS A 135 -4.50 -3.32 5.85
CA HIS A 135 -4.71 -2.54 4.62
C HIS A 135 -6.01 -2.91 3.90
N ASP A 136 -6.39 -4.19 3.95
CA ASP A 136 -7.63 -4.75 3.40
C ASP A 136 -7.91 -6.13 4.03
N LEU A 137 -8.95 -6.80 3.57
CA LEU A 137 -9.29 -8.16 4.03
C LEU A 137 -9.24 -9.20 2.89
N ASP A 138 -8.63 -8.86 1.77
CA ASP A 138 -8.54 -9.76 0.61
C ASP A 138 -7.85 -11.10 0.94
N ALA A 139 -6.84 -11.08 1.83
CA ALA A 139 -6.15 -12.30 2.28
C ALA A 139 -7.08 -13.29 3.00
N PHE A 140 -8.18 -12.81 3.58
CA PHE A 140 -9.10 -13.62 4.39
C PHE A 140 -10.38 -14.05 3.66
N ARG A 141 -10.53 -13.73 2.37
CA ARG A 141 -11.72 -14.07 1.58
C ARG A 141 -12.05 -15.57 1.59
N SER A 142 -11.02 -16.41 1.53
CA SER A 142 -11.17 -17.86 1.56
C SER A 142 -11.78 -18.40 2.87
N ILE A 143 -11.71 -17.65 3.96
CA ILE A 143 -12.29 -18.02 5.25
C ILE A 143 -13.76 -17.58 5.33
N HIS A 144 -14.08 -16.44 4.71
CA HIS A 144 -15.40 -15.83 4.79
C HIS A 144 -16.36 -16.27 3.68
N GLY A 145 -15.93 -17.12 2.76
CA GLY A 145 -16.76 -17.59 1.64
C GLY A 145 -16.86 -16.59 0.49
N ASP A 146 -16.05 -15.53 0.50
CA ASP A 146 -16.03 -14.48 -0.53
C ASP A 146 -14.99 -14.75 -1.63
N ASP A 147 -14.23 -15.84 -1.52
CA ASP A 147 -13.26 -16.26 -2.55
C ASP A 147 -14.01 -16.97 -3.69
N PRO A 148 -13.85 -16.53 -4.95
CA PRO A 148 -14.47 -17.19 -6.09
C PRO A 148 -13.91 -18.60 -6.34
N GLU A 149 -12.75 -18.93 -5.75
CA GLU A 149 -12.11 -20.23 -5.84
C GLU A 149 -12.22 -21.00 -4.52
N GLU A 150 -12.60 -22.28 -4.60
CA GLU A 150 -12.52 -23.16 -3.44
C GLU A 150 -11.06 -23.41 -3.07
N ARG A 151 -10.64 -22.89 -1.92
CA ARG A 151 -9.28 -23.11 -1.42
C ARG A 151 -9.17 -24.38 -0.59
N PRO A 152 -8.08 -25.14 -0.70
CA PRO A 152 -7.85 -26.32 0.12
C PRO A 152 -7.93 -26.04 1.63
N TYR A 153 -8.34 -27.03 2.40
CA TYR A 153 -8.50 -26.91 3.86
C TYR A 153 -7.24 -26.39 4.55
N TRP A 154 -6.06 -26.88 4.18
CA TRP A 154 -4.80 -26.44 4.78
C TRP A 154 -4.53 -24.94 4.54
N PHE A 155 -4.92 -24.42 3.37
CA PHE A 155 -4.79 -22.99 3.07
C PHE A 155 -5.72 -22.16 3.95
N ARG A 156 -6.99 -22.57 4.07
CA ARG A 156 -7.99 -21.92 4.93
C ARG A 156 -7.56 -21.96 6.41
N ALA A 157 -7.01 -23.07 6.87
CA ALA A 157 -6.47 -23.21 8.22
C ALA A 157 -5.28 -22.26 8.46
N THR A 158 -4.40 -22.11 7.46
CA THR A 158 -3.28 -21.16 7.52
C THR A 158 -3.80 -19.72 7.60
N MET A 159 -4.76 -19.34 6.76
CA MET A 159 -5.35 -17.99 6.79
C MET A 159 -6.11 -17.72 8.10
N THR A 160 -6.77 -18.72 8.65
CA THR A 160 -7.39 -18.62 10.01
C THR A 160 -6.33 -18.36 11.07
N TRP A 161 -5.17 -19.01 11.00
CA TRP A 161 -4.07 -18.74 11.93
C TRP A 161 -3.50 -17.34 11.76
N VAL A 162 -3.35 -16.84 10.54
CA VAL A 162 -2.96 -15.44 10.25
C VAL A 162 -3.99 -14.48 10.85
N MET A 163 -5.28 -14.69 10.57
CA MET A 163 -6.37 -13.86 11.13
C MET A 163 -6.40 -13.87 12.67
N ASN A 164 -6.09 -15.00 13.30
CA ASN A 164 -5.95 -15.07 14.75
C ASN A 164 -4.80 -14.20 15.28
N GLY A 165 -3.82 -13.85 14.46
CA GLY A 165 -2.81 -12.85 14.77
C GLY A 165 -3.42 -11.45 14.94
N LEU A 166 -4.35 -11.03 14.06
CA LEU A 166 -5.11 -9.77 14.23
C LEU A 166 -5.91 -9.77 15.52
N ARG A 167 -6.62 -10.88 15.82
CA ARG A 167 -7.39 -11.03 17.06
C ARG A 167 -6.53 -10.91 18.32
N ARG A 168 -5.27 -11.30 18.27
CA ARG A 168 -4.30 -11.28 19.38
C ARG A 168 -3.44 -10.02 19.45
N ALA A 169 -3.44 -9.20 18.41
CA ALA A 169 -2.71 -7.94 18.40
C ALA A 169 -3.16 -7.06 19.59
N ALA A 170 -2.24 -6.35 20.20
CA ALA A 170 -2.58 -5.37 21.23
C ALA A 170 -3.43 -4.24 20.65
N HIS A 171 -3.15 -3.86 19.40
CA HIS A 171 -3.92 -2.87 18.64
C HIS A 171 -3.81 -3.14 17.16
N VAL A 172 -4.83 -2.76 16.40
CA VAL A 172 -4.85 -2.84 14.93
C VAL A 172 -5.06 -1.44 14.38
N LEU A 173 -4.21 -1.05 13.42
CA LEU A 173 -4.37 0.16 12.62
C LEU A 173 -5.09 -0.20 11.32
N CYS A 174 -5.95 0.68 10.85
CA CYS A 174 -6.63 0.57 9.57
C CYS A 174 -6.35 1.81 8.74
N ASP A 175 -6.14 1.66 7.44
CA ASP A 175 -5.84 2.79 6.56
C ASP A 175 -7.08 3.64 6.25
N SER A 176 -8.28 3.05 6.41
CA SER A 176 -9.55 3.70 6.13
C SER A 176 -10.67 3.24 7.07
N THR A 177 -11.71 4.06 7.18
CA THR A 177 -12.95 3.69 7.89
C THR A 177 -13.64 2.49 7.25
N ALA A 178 -13.53 2.34 5.93
CA ALA A 178 -14.09 1.18 5.23
C ALA A 178 -13.46 -0.14 5.71
N VAL A 179 -12.14 -0.18 5.90
CA VAL A 179 -11.44 -1.36 6.44
C VAL A 179 -11.79 -1.59 7.92
N ARG A 180 -11.87 -0.51 8.72
CA ARG A 180 -12.33 -0.60 10.12
C ARG A 180 -13.72 -1.23 10.20
N ASP A 181 -14.66 -0.71 9.44
CA ASP A 181 -16.06 -1.15 9.49
C ASP A 181 -16.20 -2.62 9.03
N GLU A 182 -15.36 -3.04 8.07
CA GLU A 182 -15.27 -4.44 7.65
C GLU A 182 -14.75 -5.34 8.77
N LEU A 183 -13.69 -4.94 9.49
CA LEU A 183 -13.15 -5.67 10.64
C LEU A 183 -14.17 -5.81 11.77
N LEU A 184 -14.91 -4.74 12.06
CA LEU A 184 -15.97 -4.73 13.08
C LEU A 184 -17.15 -5.62 12.67
N ARG A 185 -17.64 -5.47 11.44
CA ARG A 185 -18.78 -6.26 10.92
C ARG A 185 -18.50 -7.77 10.93
N ARG A 186 -17.23 -8.15 10.72
CA ARG A 186 -16.78 -9.55 10.75
C ARG A 186 -16.34 -10.02 12.14
N GLU A 187 -16.48 -9.18 13.15
CA GLU A 187 -16.10 -9.49 14.53
C GLU A 187 -14.65 -10.02 14.67
N ILE A 188 -13.73 -9.44 13.86
CA ILE A 188 -12.32 -9.85 13.89
C ILE A 188 -11.58 -9.17 15.03
N VAL A 189 -11.85 -7.88 15.26
CA VAL A 189 -11.20 -7.06 16.31
C VAL A 189 -12.24 -6.16 16.98
N ASP A 190 -12.12 -5.97 18.30
CA ASP A 190 -12.99 -5.06 19.05
C ASP A 190 -12.67 -3.61 18.74
N GLU A 191 -13.68 -2.73 18.73
CA GLU A 191 -13.53 -1.30 18.43
C GLU A 191 -12.47 -0.59 19.30
N ALA A 192 -12.40 -0.93 20.59
CA ALA A 192 -11.41 -0.36 21.52
C ALA A 192 -9.96 -0.63 21.13
N ARG A 193 -9.71 -1.61 20.25
CA ARG A 193 -8.39 -1.98 19.75
C ARG A 193 -8.19 -1.61 18.28
N LEU A 194 -9.06 -0.77 17.71
CA LEU A 194 -8.97 -0.29 16.34
C LEU A 194 -8.72 1.22 16.31
N THR A 195 -7.86 1.65 15.42
CA THR A 195 -7.66 3.08 15.10
C THR A 195 -7.48 3.24 13.61
N VAL A 196 -8.23 4.16 13.01
CA VAL A 196 -8.01 4.54 11.61
C VAL A 196 -6.85 5.52 11.56
N VAL A 197 -5.81 5.13 10.83
CA VAL A 197 -4.60 5.92 10.60
C VAL A 197 -4.32 5.93 9.11
N PRO A 198 -4.81 6.94 8.39
CA PRO A 198 -4.57 7.05 6.94
C PRO A 198 -3.08 7.10 6.64
N LEU A 199 -2.67 6.39 5.59
CA LEU A 199 -1.28 6.35 5.18
C LEU A 199 -0.81 7.72 4.65
N PRO A 200 0.47 8.08 4.86
CA PRO A 200 1.01 9.34 4.38
C PRO A 200 1.43 9.25 2.91
N VAL A 201 1.52 10.39 2.26
CA VAL A 201 2.15 10.50 0.95
C VAL A 201 3.68 10.61 1.11
N HIS A 202 4.43 9.92 0.22
CA HIS A 202 5.88 10.06 0.21
C HIS A 202 6.30 11.44 -0.33
N PRO A 203 7.33 12.12 0.23
CA PRO A 203 7.74 13.47 -0.17
C PRO A 203 8.18 13.64 -1.62
N ASP A 204 8.56 12.56 -2.30
CA ASP A 204 8.87 12.58 -3.73
C ASP A 204 7.64 12.95 -4.59
N PHE A 205 6.44 12.63 -4.12
CA PHE A 205 5.20 13.01 -4.81
C PHE A 205 4.84 14.44 -4.47
N SER A 206 5.11 15.33 -5.41
CA SER A 206 4.85 16.75 -5.26
C SER A 206 4.65 17.41 -6.62
N PRO A 207 4.01 18.60 -6.68
CA PRO A 207 3.82 19.32 -7.93
C PRO A 207 5.11 19.95 -8.45
N LYS A 208 6.20 19.90 -7.69
CA LYS A 208 7.49 20.50 -8.07
C LYS A 208 8.21 19.61 -9.09
N PRO A 209 8.63 20.14 -10.24
CA PRO A 209 9.38 19.38 -11.24
C PRO A 209 10.77 18.97 -10.71
N LYS A 210 11.25 17.82 -11.21
CA LYS A 210 12.61 17.33 -10.97
C LYS A 210 13.21 16.96 -12.32
N GLU A 211 14.10 17.81 -12.84
CA GLU A 211 14.58 17.75 -14.22
C GLU A 211 15.09 16.37 -14.65
N SER A 212 15.85 15.68 -13.80
CA SER A 212 16.35 14.34 -14.12
C SER A 212 15.23 13.30 -14.30
N ALA A 213 14.19 13.38 -13.46
CA ALA A 213 13.05 12.48 -13.51
C ALA A 213 12.12 12.83 -14.69
N ASP A 214 11.91 14.12 -14.94
CA ASP A 214 11.11 14.59 -16.07
C ASP A 214 11.79 14.26 -17.41
N ALA A 215 13.13 14.32 -17.47
CA ALA A 215 13.91 13.86 -18.65
C ALA A 215 13.77 12.35 -18.88
N GLU A 216 13.76 11.55 -17.81
CA GLU A 216 13.55 10.11 -17.91
C GLU A 216 12.13 9.77 -18.39
N VAL A 217 11.10 10.47 -17.93
CA VAL A 217 9.73 10.31 -18.43
C VAL A 217 9.66 10.61 -19.92
N ARG A 218 10.29 11.73 -20.40
CA ARG A 218 10.37 12.04 -21.83
C ARG A 218 11.05 10.93 -22.62
N ARG A 219 12.10 10.31 -22.06
CA ARG A 219 12.80 9.18 -22.70
C ARG A 219 11.90 7.93 -22.78
N LEU A 220 11.19 7.59 -21.69
CA LEU A 220 10.31 6.41 -21.61
C LEU A 220 9.10 6.52 -22.54
N LEU A 221 8.50 7.71 -22.63
CA LEU A 221 7.29 7.95 -23.42
C LEU A 221 7.57 8.29 -24.87
N GLY A 222 8.80 8.67 -25.20
CA GLY A 222 9.19 9.15 -26.54
C GLY A 222 8.66 10.53 -26.87
N VAL A 223 9.03 11.02 -28.08
CA VAL A 223 8.57 12.32 -28.59
C VAL A 223 7.15 12.18 -29.14
N ARG A 224 6.26 13.09 -28.73
CA ARG A 224 4.87 13.17 -29.20
C ARG A 224 4.42 14.61 -29.34
N ASP A 225 3.26 14.78 -29.98
CA ASP A 225 2.56 16.07 -30.00
C ASP A 225 2.21 16.47 -28.57
N ALA A 226 2.48 17.71 -28.21
CA ALA A 226 2.33 18.23 -26.87
C ALA A 226 0.86 18.17 -26.37
N ASP A 227 -0.08 18.17 -27.29
CA ASP A 227 -1.52 18.17 -26.99
C ASP A 227 -2.13 16.76 -26.90
N ALA A 228 -1.36 15.70 -27.17
CA ALA A 228 -1.86 14.32 -27.09
C ALA A 228 -1.92 13.84 -25.64
N PRO A 229 -3.12 13.59 -25.06
CA PRO A 229 -3.24 13.29 -23.64
C PRO A 229 -2.76 11.87 -23.31
N ASP A 230 -2.01 11.75 -22.22
CA ASP A 230 -1.67 10.47 -21.60
C ASP A 230 -2.59 10.21 -20.39
N LEU A 231 -3.39 9.13 -20.47
CA LEU A 231 -4.17 8.60 -19.34
C LEU A 231 -3.27 7.65 -18.55
N LEU A 232 -3.02 7.95 -17.29
CA LEU A 232 -2.15 7.13 -16.44
C LEU A 232 -2.97 6.15 -15.58
N HIS A 233 -2.52 4.89 -15.55
CA HIS A 233 -2.96 3.88 -14.58
C HIS A 233 -1.74 3.32 -13.85
N VAL A 234 -1.79 3.32 -12.51
CA VAL A 234 -0.72 2.77 -11.66
C VAL A 234 -1.28 1.64 -10.78
N GLY A 235 -0.68 0.47 -10.90
CA GLY A 235 -1.07 -0.69 -10.10
C GLY A 235 -0.60 -2.03 -10.68
N ALA A 236 -0.35 -3.00 -9.80
CA ALA A 236 -0.02 -4.36 -10.19
C ALA A 236 -1.16 -5.01 -11.01
N ASN A 237 -0.81 -6.00 -11.83
CA ASN A 237 -1.80 -6.74 -12.61
C ASN A 237 -2.56 -7.74 -11.72
N MET A 238 -3.47 -7.22 -10.90
CA MET A 238 -4.33 -7.98 -9.99
C MET A 238 -5.80 -7.87 -10.44
N PRO A 239 -6.61 -8.93 -10.29
CA PRO A 239 -8.02 -8.92 -10.72
C PRO A 239 -8.79 -7.71 -10.19
N ARG A 240 -8.61 -7.33 -8.92
CA ARG A 240 -9.30 -6.20 -8.29
C ARG A 240 -8.99 -4.83 -8.91
N LYS A 241 -7.91 -4.71 -9.69
CA LYS A 241 -7.55 -3.46 -10.41
C LYS A 241 -8.36 -3.28 -11.70
N ASN A 242 -9.14 -4.28 -12.10
CA ASN A 242 -10.09 -4.24 -13.20
C ASN A 242 -9.49 -3.72 -14.52
N ILE A 243 -8.36 -4.29 -14.91
CA ILE A 243 -7.70 -3.94 -16.18
C ILE A 243 -8.62 -4.11 -17.39
N PRO A 244 -9.52 -5.13 -17.45
CA PRO A 244 -10.48 -5.20 -18.55
C PRO A 244 -11.38 -3.97 -18.69
N LEU A 245 -11.83 -3.36 -17.58
CA LEU A 245 -12.57 -2.09 -17.64
C LEU A 245 -11.68 -0.95 -18.13
N LEU A 246 -10.41 -0.87 -17.64
CA LEU A 246 -9.44 0.12 -18.12
C LEU A 246 -9.28 0.08 -19.65
N LEU A 247 -9.18 -1.10 -20.23
CA LEU A 247 -9.05 -1.26 -21.68
C LEU A 247 -10.31 -0.83 -22.43
N ARG A 248 -11.50 -1.20 -21.94
CA ARG A 248 -12.78 -0.81 -22.55
C ARG A 248 -13.04 0.69 -22.47
N LEU A 249 -12.85 1.29 -21.28
CA LEU A 249 -13.04 2.75 -21.13
C LEU A 249 -12.04 3.53 -21.99
N PHE A 250 -10.81 3.03 -22.14
CA PHE A 250 -9.80 3.65 -22.97
C PHE A 250 -10.16 3.54 -24.47
N ALA A 251 -10.69 2.42 -24.91
CA ALA A 251 -11.20 2.29 -26.29
C ALA A 251 -12.32 3.30 -26.59
N GLU A 252 -13.26 3.48 -25.65
CA GLU A 252 -14.33 4.49 -25.74
C GLU A 252 -13.75 5.92 -25.71
N LEU A 253 -12.74 6.18 -24.86
CA LEU A 253 -12.06 7.48 -24.79
C LEU A 253 -11.44 7.86 -26.15
N ARG A 254 -10.80 6.91 -26.84
CA ARG A 254 -10.18 7.15 -28.13
C ARG A 254 -11.17 7.52 -29.25
N THR A 255 -12.45 7.25 -29.10
CA THR A 255 -13.47 7.75 -30.03
C THR A 255 -13.66 9.28 -29.94
N ARG A 256 -13.30 9.86 -28.81
CA ARG A 256 -13.38 11.31 -28.52
C ARG A 256 -12.01 11.99 -28.63
N GLU A 257 -10.96 11.29 -28.17
CA GLU A 257 -9.57 11.72 -28.13
C GLU A 257 -8.70 10.74 -28.92
N PRO A 258 -8.72 10.75 -30.27
CA PRO A 258 -8.01 9.75 -31.09
C PRO A 258 -6.51 9.68 -30.85
N ALA A 259 -5.89 10.80 -30.43
CA ALA A 259 -4.46 10.88 -30.12
C ALA A 259 -4.11 10.38 -28.71
N ALA A 260 -5.10 10.06 -27.84
CA ALA A 260 -4.86 9.61 -26.49
C ALA A 260 -4.08 8.29 -26.43
N ARG A 261 -3.24 8.15 -25.41
CA ARG A 261 -2.56 6.93 -25.01
C ARG A 261 -2.97 6.55 -23.59
N VAL A 262 -2.96 5.27 -23.26
CA VAL A 262 -2.93 4.82 -21.89
C VAL A 262 -1.52 4.38 -21.50
N VAL A 263 -1.00 4.98 -20.43
CA VAL A 263 0.30 4.63 -19.84
C VAL A 263 0.00 3.80 -18.59
N ARG A 264 0.47 2.57 -18.57
CA ARG A 264 0.24 1.64 -17.49
C ARG A 264 1.55 1.31 -16.77
N VAL A 265 1.60 1.53 -15.44
CA VAL A 265 2.74 1.22 -14.58
C VAL A 265 2.36 0.09 -13.62
N GLY A 266 3.20 -0.92 -13.49
CA GLY A 266 3.01 -1.99 -12.50
C GLY A 266 2.78 -3.38 -13.06
N GLY A 267 3.38 -3.69 -14.18
CA GLY A 267 3.44 -5.01 -14.79
C GLY A 267 2.76 -5.10 -16.14
N ALA A 268 3.16 -6.09 -16.92
CA ALA A 268 2.64 -6.33 -18.27
C ALA A 268 1.19 -6.82 -18.23
N LEU A 269 0.46 -6.59 -19.31
CA LEU A 269 -0.84 -7.21 -19.57
C LEU A 269 -0.66 -8.74 -19.69
N ASP A 270 -1.62 -9.50 -19.18
CA ASP A 270 -1.69 -10.94 -19.43
C ASP A 270 -2.25 -11.24 -20.84
N ASP A 271 -2.27 -12.53 -21.21
CA ASP A 271 -2.69 -12.92 -22.56
C ASP A 271 -4.16 -12.58 -22.86
N ALA A 272 -5.04 -12.71 -21.88
CA ALA A 272 -6.46 -12.37 -22.03
C ALA A 272 -6.64 -10.85 -22.21
N GLN A 273 -5.90 -10.06 -21.46
CA GLN A 273 -5.90 -8.59 -21.55
C GLN A 273 -5.30 -8.10 -22.87
N ARG A 274 -4.24 -8.75 -23.37
CA ARG A 274 -3.67 -8.46 -24.71
C ARG A 274 -4.65 -8.81 -25.82
N ALA A 275 -5.33 -9.94 -25.71
CA ALA A 275 -6.38 -10.33 -26.67
C ALA A 275 -7.52 -9.31 -26.69
N LEU A 276 -7.97 -8.84 -25.53
CA LEU A 276 -9.00 -7.80 -25.42
C LEU A 276 -8.51 -6.47 -26.03
N ALA A 277 -7.27 -6.05 -25.76
CA ALA A 277 -6.71 -4.84 -26.35
C ALA A 277 -6.65 -4.90 -27.89
N SER A 278 -6.32 -6.07 -28.44
CA SER A 278 -6.32 -6.33 -29.88
C SER A 278 -7.74 -6.29 -30.46
N GLU A 279 -8.71 -6.92 -29.81
CA GLU A 279 -10.14 -6.89 -30.20
C GLU A 279 -10.68 -5.45 -30.23
N LEU A 280 -10.30 -4.65 -29.24
CA LEU A 280 -10.68 -3.24 -29.14
C LEU A 280 -9.89 -2.30 -30.09
N GLY A 281 -8.87 -2.80 -30.81
CA GLY A 281 -8.07 -2.02 -31.73
C GLY A 281 -7.19 -0.94 -31.06
N ILE A 282 -6.78 -1.14 -29.80
CA ILE A 282 -6.05 -0.15 -29.01
C ILE A 282 -4.60 -0.51 -28.69
N THR A 283 -4.11 -1.68 -29.15
CA THR A 283 -2.80 -2.23 -28.81
C THR A 283 -1.66 -1.22 -28.96
N GLU A 284 -1.58 -0.51 -30.09
CA GLU A 284 -0.52 0.47 -30.39
C GLU A 284 -0.62 1.76 -29.55
N SER A 285 -1.69 1.93 -28.80
CA SER A 285 -1.93 3.11 -27.96
C SER A 285 -1.75 2.81 -26.46
N ILE A 286 -1.25 1.62 -26.12
CA ILE A 286 -0.93 1.20 -24.77
C ILE A 286 0.58 1.27 -24.57
N VAL A 287 1.03 1.99 -23.55
CA VAL A 287 2.42 2.01 -23.10
C VAL A 287 2.50 1.25 -21.78
N GLU A 288 3.18 0.11 -21.80
CA GLU A 288 3.41 -0.70 -20.60
C GLU A 288 4.78 -0.36 -20.01
N LEU A 289 4.80 0.09 -18.75
CA LEU A 289 6.01 0.40 -18.02
C LEU A 289 6.12 -0.55 -16.80
N PRO A 290 7.35 -0.96 -16.44
CA PRO A 290 7.59 -1.72 -15.22
C PRO A 290 7.30 -0.84 -13.99
N PHE A 291 7.49 -1.39 -12.78
CA PHE A 291 7.56 -0.54 -11.58
C PHE A 291 8.71 0.46 -11.74
N LEU A 292 8.42 1.72 -11.45
CA LEU A 292 9.34 2.84 -11.59
C LEU A 292 9.83 3.29 -10.22
N GLU A 293 11.01 3.88 -10.17
CA GLU A 293 11.46 4.60 -8.98
C GLU A 293 10.54 5.79 -8.70
N ARG A 294 10.31 6.09 -7.43
CA ARG A 294 9.36 7.13 -6.98
C ARG A 294 9.54 8.49 -7.66
N PRO A 295 10.77 9.05 -7.80
CA PRO A 295 10.92 10.33 -8.48
C PRO A 295 10.44 10.31 -9.95
N VAL A 296 10.66 9.21 -10.66
CA VAL A 296 10.23 9.02 -12.05
C VAL A 296 8.71 8.82 -12.11
N LEU A 297 8.15 8.04 -11.19
CA LEU A 297 6.70 7.86 -11.07
C LEU A 297 6.00 9.20 -10.74
N ALA A 298 6.56 10.02 -9.85
CA ALA A 298 6.04 11.34 -9.54
C ALA A 298 6.08 12.27 -10.76
N ALA A 299 7.16 12.22 -11.55
CA ALA A 299 7.24 12.94 -12.81
C ALA A 299 6.19 12.46 -13.82
N LEU A 300 5.94 11.15 -13.88
CA LEU A 300 4.91 10.58 -14.75
C LEU A 300 3.50 11.00 -14.31
N TYR A 301 3.21 11.06 -13.02
CA TYR A 301 1.95 11.64 -12.52
C TYR A 301 1.80 13.09 -13.00
N ARG A 302 2.80 13.95 -12.81
CA ARG A 302 2.75 15.37 -13.27
C ARG A 302 2.57 15.51 -14.79
N HIS A 303 3.10 14.57 -15.56
CA HIS A 303 2.98 14.54 -17.03
C HIS A 303 1.58 14.12 -17.47
N ALA A 304 0.91 13.24 -16.75
CA ALA A 304 -0.37 12.66 -17.14
C ALA A 304 -1.48 13.73 -17.19
N ALA A 305 -2.34 13.66 -18.20
CA ALA A 305 -3.52 14.50 -18.34
C ALA A 305 -4.59 14.14 -17.28
N ALA A 306 -4.69 12.86 -16.94
CA ALA A 306 -5.54 12.35 -15.86
C ALA A 306 -5.04 10.98 -15.39
N VAL A 307 -5.41 10.62 -14.17
CA VAL A 307 -5.23 9.26 -13.62
C VAL A 307 -6.58 8.55 -13.59
N ALA A 308 -6.61 7.31 -14.09
CA ALA A 308 -7.79 6.44 -13.99
C ALA A 308 -7.53 5.28 -13.02
N LEU A 309 -8.40 5.12 -12.02
CA LEU A 309 -8.35 4.02 -11.07
C LEU A 309 -9.70 3.25 -11.04
N PRO A 310 -9.96 2.36 -12.03
CA PRO A 310 -11.22 1.64 -12.16
C PRO A 310 -11.31 0.40 -11.27
N SER A 311 -10.65 0.40 -10.14
CA SER A 311 -10.56 -0.74 -9.23
C SER A 311 -11.92 -1.15 -8.69
N GLU A 312 -12.17 -2.46 -8.59
CA GLU A 312 -13.36 -3.02 -7.95
C GLU A 312 -13.29 -2.92 -6.41
N ARG A 313 -12.08 -2.92 -5.86
CA ARG A 313 -11.83 -2.85 -4.43
C ARG A 313 -10.48 -2.19 -4.15
N GLU A 314 -10.47 -1.35 -3.13
CA GLU A 314 -9.29 -0.70 -2.58
C GLU A 314 -9.40 -0.59 -1.06
N GLY A 315 -8.32 -0.91 -0.35
CA GLY A 315 -8.28 -0.68 1.09
C GLY A 315 -7.96 0.78 1.42
N PHE A 316 -7.04 1.40 0.64
CA PHE A 316 -6.65 2.79 0.78
C PHE A 316 -6.70 3.54 -0.55
N GLY A 317 -5.79 3.27 -1.49
CA GLY A 317 -5.73 3.95 -2.79
C GLY A 317 -4.56 4.93 -2.91
N TRP A 318 -3.35 4.49 -2.57
CA TRP A 318 -2.14 5.30 -2.75
C TRP A 318 -2.02 5.97 -4.11
N PRO A 319 -2.32 5.31 -5.26
CA PRO A 319 -2.22 5.98 -6.55
C PRO A 319 -3.09 7.24 -6.68
N VAL A 320 -4.24 7.27 -5.99
CA VAL A 320 -5.09 8.49 -5.91
C VAL A 320 -4.37 9.57 -5.10
N LEU A 321 -3.85 9.23 -3.94
CA LEU A 321 -3.13 10.17 -3.07
C LEU A 321 -1.86 10.72 -3.74
N GLU A 322 -1.09 9.86 -4.42
CA GLU A 322 0.12 10.21 -5.16
C GLU A 322 -0.19 11.17 -6.32
N ALA A 323 -1.25 10.87 -7.10
CA ALA A 323 -1.72 11.74 -8.17
C ALA A 323 -2.13 13.10 -7.64
N MET A 324 -2.93 13.15 -6.58
CA MET A 324 -3.35 14.39 -5.93
C MET A 324 -2.17 15.21 -5.43
N ALA A 325 -1.18 14.57 -4.80
CA ALA A 325 0.04 15.23 -4.33
C ALA A 325 0.89 15.80 -5.47
N CYS A 326 0.84 15.21 -6.66
CA CYS A 326 1.46 15.74 -7.87
C CYS A 326 0.59 16.80 -8.58
N GLY A 327 -0.64 17.01 -8.13
CA GLY A 327 -1.61 17.93 -8.72
C GLY A 327 -2.21 17.39 -10.02
N THR A 328 -2.25 16.08 -10.19
CA THR A 328 -2.85 15.41 -11.36
C THR A 328 -4.31 15.09 -11.10
N PRO A 329 -5.24 15.42 -12.00
CA PRO A 329 -6.64 15.10 -11.86
C PRO A 329 -6.88 13.59 -11.77
N VAL A 330 -7.81 13.17 -10.93
CA VAL A 330 -8.14 11.76 -10.71
C VAL A 330 -9.59 11.46 -11.08
N VAL A 331 -9.78 10.41 -11.86
CA VAL A 331 -11.06 9.74 -12.06
C VAL A 331 -10.95 8.34 -11.43
N ALA A 332 -11.78 8.06 -10.45
CA ALA A 332 -11.69 6.86 -9.65
C ALA A 332 -13.03 6.11 -9.58
N ALA A 333 -12.95 4.82 -9.29
CA ALA A 333 -14.14 4.05 -8.97
C ALA A 333 -14.84 4.60 -7.72
N ASP A 334 -16.16 4.54 -7.72
CA ASP A 334 -17.00 5.01 -6.61
C ASP A 334 -16.93 4.02 -5.44
N LEU A 335 -15.82 4.05 -4.70
CA LEU A 335 -15.55 3.20 -3.55
C LEU A 335 -15.45 4.02 -2.26
N PRO A 336 -15.97 3.53 -1.12
CA PRO A 336 -15.91 4.23 0.16
C PRO A 336 -14.52 4.68 0.56
N SER A 337 -13.50 3.79 0.42
CA SER A 337 -12.11 4.11 0.73
C SER A 337 -11.54 5.23 -0.15
N LEU A 338 -11.86 5.25 -1.45
CA LEU A 338 -11.38 6.29 -2.37
C LEU A 338 -12.07 7.63 -2.11
N ARG A 339 -13.38 7.60 -1.77
CA ARG A 339 -14.10 8.81 -1.32
C ARG A 339 -13.55 9.36 -0.01
N GLU A 340 -13.16 8.49 0.91
CA GLU A 340 -12.56 8.90 2.19
C GLU A 340 -11.23 9.64 1.98
N ILE A 341 -10.39 9.17 1.04
CA ILE A 341 -9.10 9.78 0.77
C ILE A 341 -9.23 11.05 -0.05
N ALA A 342 -9.93 11.00 -1.17
CA ALA A 342 -9.94 12.10 -2.11
C ALA A 342 -11.08 13.10 -1.88
N GLY A 343 -12.17 12.73 -1.21
CA GLY A 343 -13.32 13.63 -1.00
C GLY A 343 -13.83 14.19 -2.33
N ASP A 344 -13.99 15.50 -2.40
CA ASP A 344 -14.44 16.21 -3.61
C ASP A 344 -13.29 16.54 -4.58
N ALA A 345 -12.06 16.12 -4.27
CA ALA A 345 -10.87 16.38 -5.10
C ALA A 345 -10.67 15.36 -6.24
N ALA A 346 -11.56 14.40 -6.38
CA ALA A 346 -11.59 13.43 -7.48
C ALA A 346 -13.00 13.33 -8.09
N VAL A 347 -13.09 12.76 -9.28
CA VAL A 347 -14.37 12.43 -9.92
C VAL A 347 -14.61 10.93 -9.79
N TYR A 348 -15.82 10.53 -9.40
CA TYR A 348 -16.14 9.13 -9.16
C TYR A 348 -17.10 8.59 -10.21
N VAL A 349 -16.83 7.37 -10.69
CA VAL A 349 -17.65 6.70 -11.70
C VAL A 349 -17.89 5.24 -11.25
N PRO A 350 -19.09 4.69 -11.41
CA PRO A 350 -19.36 3.28 -11.18
C PRO A 350 -18.50 2.37 -12.08
N THR A 351 -18.22 1.14 -11.63
CA THR A 351 -17.30 0.22 -12.31
C THR A 351 -17.93 -0.61 -13.45
N ASP A 352 -19.18 -0.35 -13.79
CA ASP A 352 -19.96 -1.11 -14.79
C ASP A 352 -20.21 -0.37 -16.11
N ASP A 353 -19.81 0.92 -16.23
CA ASP A 353 -20.08 1.76 -17.39
C ASP A 353 -18.79 2.39 -17.98
N ALA A 354 -18.17 1.69 -18.94
CA ALA A 354 -16.99 2.18 -19.65
C ALA A 354 -17.20 3.50 -20.41
N ARG A 355 -18.43 3.77 -20.90
CA ARG A 355 -18.76 5.00 -21.63
C ARG A 355 -18.84 6.19 -20.69
N ALA A 356 -19.45 6.01 -19.51
CA ALA A 356 -19.47 7.05 -18.49
C ALA A 356 -18.06 7.41 -18.05
N TRP A 357 -17.18 6.42 -17.87
CA TRP A 357 -15.75 6.64 -17.59
C TRP A 357 -15.08 7.48 -18.69
N ALA A 358 -15.23 7.06 -19.96
CA ALA A 358 -14.63 7.76 -21.08
C ALA A 358 -15.12 9.21 -21.21
N ALA A 359 -16.43 9.45 -21.04
CA ALA A 359 -17.00 10.79 -21.06
C ALA A 359 -16.44 11.65 -19.92
N THR A 360 -16.40 11.11 -18.70
CA THR A 360 -15.85 11.80 -17.51
C THR A 360 -14.38 12.14 -17.68
N ILE A 361 -13.56 11.20 -18.21
CA ILE A 361 -12.14 11.44 -18.44
C ILE A 361 -11.95 12.53 -19.53
N ALA A 362 -12.72 12.49 -20.62
CA ALA A 362 -12.67 13.52 -21.65
C ALA A 362 -13.02 14.92 -21.07
N ASP A 363 -14.04 15.04 -20.24
CA ASP A 363 -14.40 16.29 -19.55
C ASP A 363 -13.29 16.78 -18.62
N VAL A 364 -12.62 15.87 -17.92
CA VAL A 364 -11.49 16.19 -17.05
C VAL A 364 -10.32 16.70 -17.86
N ILE A 365 -9.99 16.07 -18.97
CA ILE A 365 -8.91 16.48 -19.89
C ILE A 365 -9.25 17.84 -20.52
N ALA A 366 -10.51 18.07 -20.93
CA ALA A 366 -10.96 19.30 -21.56
C ALA A 366 -10.98 20.54 -20.65
N GLY A 367 -10.65 20.42 -19.35
CA GLY A 367 -10.49 21.56 -18.46
C GLY A 367 -11.09 21.41 -17.05
N ARG A 368 -12.05 20.50 -16.83
CA ARG A 368 -12.60 20.26 -15.46
C ARG A 368 -11.50 19.84 -14.47
N GLY A 369 -10.46 19.18 -14.93
CA GLY A 369 -9.32 18.77 -14.10
C GLY A 369 -8.53 19.93 -13.49
N ALA A 370 -8.46 21.08 -14.16
CA ALA A 370 -7.78 22.26 -13.62
C ALA A 370 -8.46 22.78 -12.34
N ALA A 371 -9.80 22.73 -12.27
CA ALA A 371 -10.55 23.14 -11.09
C ALA A 371 -10.37 22.18 -9.89
N LEU A 372 -10.01 20.94 -10.14
CA LEU A 372 -9.78 19.94 -9.08
C LEU A 372 -8.36 20.03 -8.50
N ARG A 373 -7.41 20.63 -9.21
CA ARG A 373 -5.99 20.62 -8.85
C ARG A 373 -5.71 21.20 -7.47
N GLU A 374 -6.28 22.36 -7.15
CA GLU A 374 -6.08 23.02 -5.86
C GLU A 374 -6.64 22.17 -4.71
N ALA A 375 -7.88 21.71 -4.85
CA ALA A 375 -8.52 20.82 -3.88
C ALA A 375 -7.74 19.51 -3.69
N ALA A 376 -7.18 18.97 -4.77
CA ALA A 376 -6.36 17.76 -4.73
C ALA A 376 -5.06 17.97 -3.93
N LEU A 377 -4.36 19.08 -4.15
CA LEU A 377 -3.14 19.43 -3.42
C LEU A 377 -3.43 19.67 -1.93
N GLU A 378 -4.49 20.41 -1.61
CA GLU A 378 -4.91 20.63 -0.22
C GLU A 378 -5.28 19.31 0.48
N ARG A 379 -6.00 18.44 -0.22
CA ARG A 379 -6.40 17.14 0.32
C ARG A 379 -5.20 16.25 0.58
N ALA A 380 -4.25 16.17 -0.36
CA ALA A 380 -3.02 15.41 -0.22
C ALA A 380 -2.15 15.91 0.95
N ALA A 381 -2.11 17.22 1.18
CA ALA A 381 -1.36 17.82 2.28
C ALA A 381 -1.83 17.36 3.68
N ARG A 382 -3.07 16.90 3.82
CA ARG A 382 -3.59 16.33 5.09
C ARG A 382 -3.00 14.96 5.40
N HIS A 383 -2.45 14.26 4.40
CA HIS A 383 -1.77 12.98 4.52
C HIS A 383 -0.26 13.17 4.70
N SER A 384 0.13 14.02 5.64
CA SER A 384 1.54 14.30 5.91
C SER A 384 2.19 13.21 6.76
N ILE A 385 3.51 13.11 6.66
CA ILE A 385 4.31 12.20 7.49
C ILE A 385 4.16 12.54 8.97
N GLU A 386 4.07 13.82 9.32
CA GLU A 386 3.91 14.31 10.70
C GLU A 386 2.57 13.87 11.30
N ALA A 387 1.48 14.03 10.56
CA ALA A 387 0.15 13.61 11.01
C ALA A 387 0.10 12.09 11.24
N TYR A 388 0.67 11.32 10.29
CA TYR A 388 0.80 9.87 10.40
C TYR A 388 1.64 9.46 11.61
N ALA A 389 2.81 10.09 11.80
CA ALA A 389 3.69 9.84 12.94
C ALA A 389 2.99 10.08 14.27
N THR A 390 2.26 11.19 14.39
CA THR A 390 1.49 11.52 15.61
C THR A 390 0.45 10.45 15.91
N ALA A 391 -0.31 10.03 14.91
CA ALA A 391 -1.35 9.02 15.07
C ALA A 391 -0.76 7.64 15.46
N VAL A 392 0.27 7.19 14.75
CA VAL A 392 0.93 5.90 15.00
C VAL A 392 1.60 5.87 16.37
N THR A 393 2.35 6.91 16.72
CA THR A 393 3.04 6.96 18.02
C THR A 393 2.08 7.15 19.18
N GLY A 394 0.94 7.79 18.99
CA GLY A 394 -0.17 7.82 19.95
C GLY A 394 -0.66 6.40 20.29
N VAL A 395 -0.82 5.55 19.27
CA VAL A 395 -1.15 4.12 19.50
C VAL A 395 -0.02 3.39 20.21
N TYR A 396 1.24 3.64 19.84
CA TYR A 396 2.39 3.00 20.53
C TYR A 396 2.44 3.36 22.01
N ARG A 397 2.24 4.64 22.36
CA ARG A 397 2.15 5.06 23.77
C ARG A 397 1.04 4.34 24.51
N ARG A 398 -0.14 4.26 23.94
CA ARG A 398 -1.30 3.54 24.52
C ARG A 398 -0.97 2.07 24.78
N VAL A 399 -0.39 1.36 23.79
CA VAL A 399 0.00 -0.06 23.92
C VAL A 399 1.09 -0.26 24.97
N LEU A 400 2.02 0.68 25.11
CA LEU A 400 3.10 0.62 26.10
C LEU A 400 2.71 1.17 27.48
N GLY A 401 1.50 1.72 27.65
CA GLY A 401 1.06 2.36 28.89
C GLY A 401 1.83 3.61 29.23
N MET A 402 2.29 4.33 28.19
CA MET A 402 2.99 5.62 28.34
C MET A 402 1.99 6.76 28.46
N PRO A 403 2.31 7.88 29.14
CA PRO A 403 1.43 9.05 29.18
C PRO A 403 1.22 9.62 27.77
N GLU A 404 0.04 10.19 27.55
CA GLU A 404 -0.22 11.01 26.37
C GLU A 404 0.62 12.30 26.47
N SER A 405 1.26 12.70 25.38
CA SER A 405 2.13 13.88 25.32
C SER A 405 1.32 15.16 25.15
#